data_e711973ce35525bdd754eec5073d5af2
#
_entry.id   e711973ce35525bdd754eec5073d5af2
#
_cell.length_a   1.000
_cell.length_b   1.000
_cell.length_c   1.000
_cell.angle_alpha   90.00
_cell.angle_beta   90.00
_cell.angle_gamma   90.00
#
_symmetry.space_group_name_H-M   'P 1'
#
loop_
_entity.id
_entity.type
_entity.pdbx_description
1 polymer ?
#
loop_
_entity_poly.entity_id
_entity_poly.type
_entity_poly.pdbx_seq_one_letter_code
_entity_poly.pdbx_strand_id
1 'polypeptide(L)'
;MTCKLKSLYFIFFVSFGIFAQTNQDEVQLLQSLYGMEKRDIVGEFVELSEAQEVDFWMLYDSYENQRKELGKQRYSLLLRYVNDYGEVQPEDAERFMTEAIPLRIKSDKLTDTYYKKIKSKTDPIVAMQFYQIEHYLATAIRMELLEEIYTYKKN
;
A
#
# COMPACT_ATOMS: atom_id res chain seq x y z
N MET A 1 -62.94 -2.46 -3.94
CA MET A 1 -62.52 -1.16 -4.49
C MET A 1 -61.17 -0.79 -3.94
N THR A 2 -60.27 -0.57 -4.89
CA THR A 2 -58.96 0.12 -4.81
C THR A 2 -57.89 -0.39 -3.83
N CYS A 3 -57.13 -1.30 -4.25
CA CYS A 3 -55.74 -1.33 -4.69
C CYS A 3 -54.99 0.01 -4.46
N LYS A 4 -53.88 -0.04 -3.68
CA LYS A 4 -52.68 0.82 -3.85
C LYS A 4 -51.48 0.07 -3.34
N LEU A 5 -50.84 -0.52 -4.22
CA LEU A 5 -49.50 -0.51 -4.77
C LEU A 5 -48.69 0.70 -4.28
N LYS A 6 -47.71 0.49 -3.42
CA LYS A 6 -46.54 1.35 -3.22
C LYS A 6 -45.35 0.41 -3.03
N SER A 7 -44.72 0.03 -4.15
CA SER A 7 -43.53 0.62 -4.71
C SER A 7 -42.37 0.64 -3.71
N LEU A 8 -41.54 -0.31 -3.72
CA LEU A 8 -40.38 -0.59 -4.54
C LEU A 8 -39.58 0.68 -4.89
N TYR A 9 -38.64 1.06 -4.06
CA TYR A 9 -37.37 1.74 -4.38
C TYR A 9 -36.47 1.67 -3.17
N PHE A 10 -35.75 0.57 -3.01
CA PHE A 10 -34.58 0.55 -2.13
C PHE A 10 -33.58 -0.46 -2.66
N ILE A 11 -33.03 -0.16 -3.81
CA ILE A 11 -31.82 -0.78 -4.32
C ILE A 11 -30.99 0.33 -4.88
N PHE A 12 -29.83 0.52 -4.37
CA PHE A 12 -28.67 1.17 -4.96
C PHE A 12 -27.93 2.08 -3.97
N PHE A 13 -27.19 1.51 -3.06
CA PHE A 13 -26.03 2.19 -2.50
C PHE A 13 -25.14 1.18 -1.74
N VAL A 14 -24.52 0.26 -2.44
CA VAL A 14 -23.37 -0.48 -1.88
C VAL A 14 -22.38 -0.72 -3.03
N SER A 15 -21.52 0.21 -3.30
CA SER A 15 -20.40 -0.01 -4.23
C SER A 15 -19.23 0.96 -4.05
N PHE A 16 -19.11 1.71 -2.95
CA PHE A 16 -18.01 2.66 -2.79
C PHE A 16 -17.11 2.43 -1.57
N GLY A 17 -17.28 1.32 -0.83
CA GLY A 17 -16.59 1.08 0.44
C GLY A 17 -15.21 0.43 0.35
N ILE A 18 -14.87 -0.24 -0.75
CA ILE A 18 -13.68 -1.12 -0.78
C ILE A 18 -12.35 -0.35 -0.94
N PHE A 19 -12.38 0.82 -1.56
CA PHE A 19 -11.14 1.59 -1.83
C PHE A 19 -10.61 2.41 -0.64
N ALA A 20 -11.45 2.68 0.35
CA ALA A 20 -11.06 3.42 1.56
C ALA A 20 -10.38 2.51 2.60
N GLN A 21 -10.73 1.24 2.64
CA GLN A 21 -10.31 0.30 3.66
C GLN A 21 -8.81 0.00 3.61
N THR A 22 -8.24 -0.18 2.42
CA THR A 22 -6.82 -0.54 2.21
C THR A 22 -5.82 0.49 2.75
N ASN A 23 -6.10 1.79 2.59
CA ASN A 23 -5.23 2.83 3.14
C ASN A 23 -5.38 2.95 4.66
N GLN A 24 -6.56 2.65 5.17
CA GLN A 24 -6.86 2.72 6.59
C GLN A 24 -6.18 1.57 7.34
N ASP A 25 -6.15 0.38 6.75
CA ASP A 25 -5.49 -0.80 7.32
C ASP A 25 -3.96 -0.60 7.39
N GLU A 26 -3.34 -0.06 6.35
CA GLU A 26 -1.90 0.25 6.36
C GLU A 26 -1.54 1.35 7.36
N VAL A 27 -2.34 2.41 7.45
CA VAL A 27 -2.15 3.49 8.43
C VAL A 27 -2.29 2.95 9.84
N GLN A 28 -3.34 2.16 10.11
CA GLN A 28 -3.57 1.52 11.41
C GLN A 28 -2.42 0.57 11.78
N LEU A 29 -1.92 -0.19 10.82
CA LEU A 29 -0.78 -1.08 11.02
C LEU A 29 0.48 -0.29 11.39
N LEU A 30 0.82 0.75 10.66
CA LEU A 30 1.97 1.60 10.97
C LEU A 30 1.82 2.28 12.34
N GLN A 31 0.61 2.77 12.68
CA GLN A 31 0.33 3.35 13.99
C GLN A 31 0.42 2.30 15.11
N SER A 32 0.02 1.06 14.86
CA SER A 32 0.14 -0.03 15.86
C SER A 32 1.60 -0.45 16.09
N LEU A 33 2.40 -0.49 15.03
CA LEU A 33 3.82 -0.90 15.11
C LEU A 33 4.71 0.20 15.68
N TYR A 34 4.46 1.46 15.33
CA TYR A 34 5.37 2.56 15.62
C TYR A 34 4.73 3.71 16.41
N GLY A 35 3.40 3.69 16.63
CA GLY A 35 2.64 4.78 17.25
C GLY A 35 2.61 6.08 16.47
N MET A 36 3.02 6.06 15.19
CA MET A 36 3.22 7.24 14.36
C MET A 36 2.67 7.02 12.95
N GLU A 37 2.34 8.10 12.25
CA GLU A 37 2.08 8.04 10.81
C GLU A 37 3.38 7.86 10.03
N LYS A 38 3.28 7.25 8.85
CA LYS A 38 4.45 6.96 8.01
C LYS A 38 5.28 8.21 7.69
N ARG A 39 4.64 9.35 7.47
CA ARG A 39 5.32 10.63 7.19
C ARG A 39 6.19 11.08 8.37
N ASP A 40 5.69 10.90 9.59
CA ASP A 40 6.41 11.27 10.80
C ASP A 40 7.63 10.37 10.99
N ILE A 41 7.46 9.05 10.78
CA ILE A 41 8.57 8.08 10.82
C ILE A 41 9.68 8.46 9.83
N VAL A 42 9.29 8.82 8.61
CA VAL A 42 10.26 9.25 7.58
C VAL A 42 10.92 10.57 7.98
N GLY A 43 10.16 11.51 8.55
CA GLY A 43 10.68 12.81 9.03
C GLY A 43 11.67 12.68 10.19
N GLU A 44 11.49 11.68 11.07
CA GLU A 44 12.46 11.40 12.13
C GLU A 44 13.73 10.71 11.63
N PHE A 45 13.63 9.93 10.55
CA PHE A 45 14.75 9.16 10.03
C PHE A 45 15.60 9.92 9.02
N VAL A 46 14.99 10.80 8.21
CA VAL A 46 15.67 11.55 7.16
C VAL A 46 16.11 12.91 7.68
N GLU A 47 17.41 13.14 7.75
CA GLU A 47 17.99 14.38 8.22
C GLU A 47 17.99 15.44 7.10
N LEU A 48 17.08 16.41 7.18
CA LEU A 48 16.91 17.47 6.20
C LEU A 48 17.44 18.80 6.76
N SER A 49 18.16 19.56 5.93
CA SER A 49 18.36 20.99 6.17
C SER A 49 17.12 21.78 5.72
N GLU A 50 16.93 22.98 6.26
CA GLU A 50 15.82 23.87 5.87
C GLU A 50 15.73 24.09 4.34
N ALA A 51 16.87 24.15 3.68
CA ALA A 51 16.93 24.32 2.22
C ALA A 51 16.46 23.09 1.42
N GLN A 52 16.47 21.90 2.03
CA GLN A 52 16.11 20.65 1.39
C GLN A 52 14.66 20.23 1.64
N GLU A 53 14.04 20.71 2.71
CA GLU A 53 12.71 20.29 3.16
C GLU A 53 11.66 20.40 2.07
N VAL A 54 11.55 21.55 1.41
CA VAL A 54 10.50 21.80 0.41
C VAL A 54 10.62 20.83 -0.76
N ASP A 55 11.81 20.67 -1.32
CA ASP A 55 12.05 19.80 -2.45
C ASP A 55 11.88 18.32 -2.09
N PHE A 56 12.36 17.92 -0.90
CA PHE A 56 12.19 16.55 -0.40
C PHE A 56 10.73 16.18 -0.24
N TRP A 57 9.96 16.97 0.52
CA TRP A 57 8.57 16.64 0.82
C TRP A 57 7.67 16.69 -0.40
N MET A 58 7.91 17.59 -1.35
CA MET A 58 7.19 17.60 -2.63
C MET A 58 7.43 16.28 -3.42
N LEU A 59 8.67 15.80 -3.47
CA LEU A 59 9.00 14.54 -4.13
C LEU A 59 8.46 13.34 -3.37
N TYR A 60 8.55 13.37 -2.04
CA TYR A 60 8.03 12.32 -1.19
C TYR A 60 6.50 12.14 -1.33
N ASP A 61 5.74 13.23 -1.31
CA ASP A 61 4.29 13.19 -1.48
C ASP A 61 3.90 12.62 -2.87
N SER A 62 4.64 12.99 -3.91
CA SER A 62 4.45 12.43 -5.26
C SER A 62 4.81 10.94 -5.33
N TYR A 63 5.85 10.51 -4.63
CA TYR A 63 6.22 9.09 -4.46
C TYR A 63 5.12 8.33 -3.74
N GLU A 64 4.68 8.85 -2.59
CA GLU A 64 3.72 8.20 -1.72
C GLU A 64 2.36 7.98 -2.39
N ASN A 65 1.90 8.93 -3.20
CA ASN A 65 0.69 8.78 -3.99
C ASN A 65 0.78 7.60 -4.98
N GLN A 66 1.92 7.45 -5.66
CA GLN A 66 2.13 6.34 -6.60
C GLN A 66 2.35 5.00 -5.87
N ARG A 67 3.05 5.01 -4.74
CA ARG A 67 3.25 3.84 -3.90
C ARG A 67 1.92 3.29 -3.37
N LYS A 68 1.04 4.18 -2.89
CA LYS A 68 -0.31 3.80 -2.41
C LYS A 68 -1.13 3.13 -3.50
N GLU A 69 -1.04 3.61 -4.73
CA GLU A 69 -1.75 2.99 -5.85
C GLU A 69 -1.24 1.58 -6.15
N LEU A 70 0.07 1.36 -6.13
CA LEU A 70 0.66 0.01 -6.26
C LEU A 70 0.31 -0.88 -5.06
N GLY A 71 0.25 -0.30 -3.87
CA GLY A 71 -0.20 -0.98 -2.65
C GLY A 71 -1.62 -1.52 -2.76
N LYS A 72 -2.55 -0.69 -3.27
CA LYS A 72 -3.95 -1.10 -3.52
C LYS A 72 -4.04 -2.27 -4.50
N GLN A 73 -3.31 -2.19 -5.61
CA GLN A 73 -3.29 -3.26 -6.60
C GLN A 73 -2.79 -4.57 -6.00
N ARG A 74 -1.74 -4.51 -5.21
CA ARG A 74 -1.17 -5.68 -4.52
C ARG A 74 -2.13 -6.26 -3.49
N TYR A 75 -2.78 -5.44 -2.68
CA TYR A 75 -3.75 -5.89 -1.69
C TYR A 75 -4.97 -6.54 -2.36
N SER A 76 -5.51 -5.92 -3.42
CA SER A 76 -6.61 -6.50 -4.19
C SER A 76 -6.24 -7.86 -4.80
N LEU A 77 -4.99 -8.02 -5.24
CA LEU A 77 -4.49 -9.30 -5.73
C LEU A 77 -4.43 -10.35 -4.61
N LEU A 78 -3.94 -9.98 -3.43
CA LEU A 78 -3.90 -10.85 -2.26
C LEU A 78 -5.30 -11.27 -1.81
N LEU A 79 -6.26 -10.36 -1.75
CA LEU A 79 -7.65 -10.66 -1.39
C LEU A 79 -8.29 -11.66 -2.37
N ARG A 80 -8.09 -11.50 -3.66
CA ARG A 80 -8.58 -12.48 -4.66
C ARG A 80 -8.00 -13.87 -4.38
N TYR A 81 -6.71 -13.93 -4.13
CA TYR A 81 -6.02 -15.18 -3.82
C TYR A 81 -6.48 -15.80 -2.49
N VAL A 82 -6.76 -14.99 -1.44
CA VAL A 82 -7.24 -15.45 -0.13
C VAL A 82 -8.70 -15.94 -0.20
N ASN A 83 -9.57 -15.24 -0.93
CA ASN A 83 -11.00 -15.58 -1.02
C ASN A 83 -11.28 -16.84 -1.85
N ASP A 84 -10.39 -17.18 -2.78
CA ASP A 84 -10.48 -18.40 -3.59
C ASP A 84 -9.98 -19.66 -2.82
N TYR A 85 -9.76 -19.58 -1.50
CA TYR A 85 -9.27 -20.68 -0.64
C TYR A 85 -10.29 -21.78 -0.33
N GLY A 86 -10.67 -22.51 -1.41
CA GLY A 86 -10.79 -23.94 -1.29
C GLY A 86 -9.41 -24.61 -1.47
N GLU A 87 -9.21 -25.47 -2.41
CA GLU A 87 -7.88 -25.96 -2.81
C GLU A 87 -7.32 -25.07 -3.92
N VAL A 88 -6.20 -24.35 -3.64
CA VAL A 88 -5.49 -23.56 -4.66
C VAL A 88 -5.01 -24.52 -5.75
N GLN A 89 -5.51 -24.35 -6.95
CA GLN A 89 -5.08 -25.14 -8.08
C GLN A 89 -3.77 -24.57 -8.68
N PRO A 90 -2.95 -25.39 -9.37
CA PRO A 90 -1.70 -24.92 -9.97
C PRO A 90 -1.87 -23.70 -10.88
N GLU A 91 -2.98 -23.67 -11.63
CA GLU A 91 -3.31 -22.60 -12.56
C GLU A 91 -3.59 -21.27 -11.83
N ASP A 92 -4.21 -21.32 -10.64
CA ASP A 92 -4.46 -20.13 -9.80
C ASP A 92 -3.17 -19.57 -9.22
N ALA A 93 -2.26 -20.46 -8.78
CA ALA A 93 -0.94 -20.07 -8.31
C ALA A 93 -0.12 -19.42 -9.42
N GLU A 94 -0.13 -19.96 -10.62
CA GLU A 94 0.57 -19.38 -11.78
C GLU A 94 0.00 -18.01 -12.15
N ARG A 95 -1.33 -17.87 -12.21
CA ARG A 95 -2.01 -16.60 -12.45
C ARG A 95 -1.64 -15.55 -11.40
N PHE A 96 -1.67 -15.92 -10.12
CA PHE A 96 -1.26 -15.03 -9.04
C PHE A 96 0.19 -14.53 -9.22
N MET A 97 1.13 -15.43 -9.47
CA MET A 97 2.54 -15.07 -9.64
C MET A 97 2.79 -14.21 -10.89
N THR A 98 2.04 -14.44 -11.96
CA THR A 98 2.10 -13.64 -13.19
C THR A 98 1.70 -12.16 -12.93
N GLU A 99 0.80 -11.89 -12.00
CA GLU A 99 0.42 -10.54 -11.58
C GLU A 99 1.32 -10.00 -10.46
N ALA A 100 1.70 -10.82 -9.48
CA ALA A 100 2.44 -10.39 -8.29
C ALA A 100 3.88 -9.94 -8.61
N ILE A 101 4.58 -10.69 -9.47
CA ILE A 101 5.97 -10.38 -9.85
C ILE A 101 6.10 -9.00 -10.52
N PRO A 102 5.30 -8.64 -11.53
CA PRO A 102 5.35 -7.31 -12.13
C PRO A 102 5.03 -6.17 -11.16
N LEU A 103 4.08 -6.37 -10.22
CA LEU A 103 3.76 -5.36 -9.20
C LEU A 103 4.95 -5.12 -8.26
N ARG A 104 5.64 -6.17 -7.84
CA ARG A 104 6.87 -6.02 -7.03
C ARG A 104 7.93 -5.25 -7.79
N ILE A 105 8.19 -5.61 -9.04
CA ILE A 105 9.18 -4.93 -9.88
C ILE A 105 8.83 -3.44 -10.08
N LYS A 106 7.53 -3.12 -10.27
CA LYS A 106 7.07 -1.73 -10.38
C LYS A 106 7.33 -0.95 -9.09
N SER A 107 7.09 -1.55 -7.92
CA SER A 107 7.34 -0.92 -6.63
C SER A 107 8.83 -0.64 -6.42
N ASP A 108 9.69 -1.61 -6.70
CA ASP A 108 11.15 -1.44 -6.60
C ASP A 108 11.63 -0.32 -7.54
N LYS A 109 11.19 -0.32 -8.81
CA LYS A 109 11.50 0.74 -9.78
C LYS A 109 11.00 2.12 -9.38
N LEU A 110 9.85 2.21 -8.70
CA LEU A 110 9.34 3.46 -8.19
C LEU A 110 10.29 4.05 -7.15
N THR A 111 10.71 3.25 -6.16
CA THR A 111 11.67 3.68 -5.13
C THR A 111 13.01 4.10 -5.75
N ASP A 112 13.55 3.32 -6.70
CA ASP A 112 14.77 3.67 -7.44
C ASP A 112 14.66 4.99 -8.20
N THR A 113 13.49 5.24 -8.79
CA THR A 113 13.23 6.47 -9.54
C THR A 113 13.24 7.68 -8.63
N TYR A 114 12.58 7.58 -7.46
CA TYR A 114 12.52 8.68 -6.51
C TYR A 114 13.82 8.86 -5.74
N TYR A 115 14.58 7.80 -5.47
CA TYR A 115 15.97 7.92 -5.00
C TYR A 115 16.78 8.85 -5.91
N LYS A 116 16.73 8.64 -7.24
CA LYS A 116 17.47 9.48 -8.21
C LYS A 116 16.97 10.93 -8.22
N LYS A 117 15.66 11.14 -8.16
CA LYS A 117 15.05 12.48 -8.11
C LYS A 117 15.42 13.23 -6.84
N ILE A 118 15.29 12.58 -5.67
CA ILE A 118 15.66 13.15 -4.38
C ILE A 118 17.16 13.48 -4.35
N LYS A 119 18.02 12.54 -4.78
CA LYS A 119 19.46 12.78 -4.88
C LYS A 119 19.80 14.01 -5.72
N SER A 120 19.05 14.27 -6.80
CA SER A 120 19.31 15.40 -7.68
C SER A 120 18.86 16.75 -7.11
N LYS A 121 17.94 16.74 -6.15
CA LYS A 121 17.33 17.94 -5.54
C LYS A 121 17.84 18.22 -4.13
N THR A 122 18.34 17.22 -3.45
CA THR A 122 18.93 17.31 -2.12
C THR A 122 20.42 16.91 -2.19
N ASP A 123 20.78 15.76 -1.64
CA ASP A 123 22.12 15.19 -1.69
C ASP A 123 22.08 13.65 -1.60
N PRO A 124 23.23 12.95 -1.76
CA PRO A 124 23.30 11.50 -1.72
C PRO A 124 22.92 10.88 -0.36
N ILE A 125 23.15 11.60 0.76
CA ILE A 125 22.88 11.09 2.12
C ILE A 125 21.38 11.05 2.36
N VAL A 126 20.69 12.17 2.09
CA VAL A 126 19.22 12.28 2.17
C VAL A 126 18.55 11.22 1.28
N ALA A 127 19.04 11.05 0.05
CA ALA A 127 18.50 10.04 -0.86
C ALA A 127 18.72 8.61 -0.36
N MET A 128 19.86 8.32 0.25
CA MET A 128 20.16 7.03 0.86
C MET A 128 19.24 6.76 2.05
N GLN A 129 19.05 7.74 2.93
CA GLN A 129 18.15 7.63 4.08
C GLN A 129 16.70 7.36 3.62
N PHE A 130 16.20 8.13 2.63
CA PHE A 130 14.91 7.86 2.00
C PHE A 130 14.81 6.42 1.51
N TYR A 131 15.80 5.94 0.75
CA TYR A 131 15.80 4.59 0.20
C TYR A 131 15.76 3.52 1.30
N GLN A 132 16.57 3.68 2.35
CA GLN A 132 16.64 2.74 3.44
C GLN A 132 15.34 2.66 4.24
N ILE A 133 14.76 3.81 4.62
CA ILE A 133 13.52 3.83 5.41
C ILE A 133 12.34 3.26 4.61
N GLU A 134 12.23 3.57 3.32
CA GLU A 134 11.17 3.03 2.47
C GLU A 134 11.26 1.50 2.34
N HIS A 135 12.45 0.94 2.15
CA HIS A 135 12.64 -0.51 2.12
C HIS A 135 12.35 -1.17 3.48
N TYR A 136 12.74 -0.54 4.57
CA TYR A 136 12.44 -1.01 5.91
C TYR A 136 10.93 -1.07 6.16
N LEU A 137 10.22 0.02 5.94
CA LEU A 137 8.77 0.10 6.13
C LEU A 137 8.00 -0.85 5.21
N ALA A 138 8.40 -0.94 3.94
CA ALA A 138 7.80 -1.89 3.01
C ALA A 138 8.02 -3.36 3.44
N THR A 139 9.13 -3.66 4.10
CA THR A 139 9.40 -5.00 4.63
C THR A 139 8.56 -5.29 5.86
N ALA A 140 8.45 -4.35 6.80
CA ALA A 140 7.63 -4.48 8.00
C ALA A 140 6.15 -4.73 7.66
N ILE A 141 5.59 -3.93 6.75
CA ILE A 141 4.20 -4.11 6.26
C ILE A 141 4.03 -5.49 5.61
N ARG A 142 5.03 -5.92 4.86
CA ARG A 142 4.99 -7.22 4.17
C ARG A 142 4.99 -8.40 5.12
N MET A 143 5.77 -8.30 6.18
CA MET A 143 5.83 -9.33 7.23
C MET A 143 4.49 -9.48 7.94
N GLU A 144 3.90 -8.38 8.36
CA GLU A 144 2.61 -8.37 9.05
C GLU A 144 1.48 -8.96 8.19
N LEU A 145 1.39 -8.53 6.93
CA LEU A 145 0.41 -9.09 5.99
C LEU A 145 0.59 -10.61 5.79
N LEU A 146 1.82 -11.11 5.81
CA LEU A 146 2.08 -12.55 5.71
C LEU A 146 1.69 -13.29 6.99
N GLU A 147 1.90 -12.71 8.16
CA GLU A 147 1.49 -13.28 9.45
C GLU A 147 -0.04 -13.38 9.56
N GLU A 148 -0.77 -12.37 9.13
CA GLU A 148 -2.24 -12.41 9.06
C GLU A 148 -2.72 -13.54 8.15
N ILE A 149 -2.17 -13.67 6.96
CA ILE A 149 -2.50 -14.75 6.01
C ILE A 149 -2.16 -16.12 6.60
N TYR A 150 -1.02 -16.26 7.28
CA TYR A 150 -0.61 -17.52 7.92
C TYR A 150 -1.53 -17.91 9.07
N THR A 151 -1.98 -16.95 9.85
CA THR A 151 -2.88 -17.15 11.00
C THR A 151 -4.27 -17.57 10.50
N TYR A 152 -4.76 -16.94 9.43
CA TYR A 152 -6.04 -17.30 8.82
C TYR A 152 -6.05 -18.73 8.24
N LYS A 153 -4.92 -19.19 7.69
CA LYS A 153 -4.78 -20.53 7.11
C LYS A 153 -4.71 -21.66 8.14
N LYS A 154 -4.49 -21.34 9.41
CA LYS A 154 -4.30 -22.30 10.51
C LYS A 154 -5.57 -22.55 11.33
N ASN A 155 -6.62 -21.73 11.16
CA ASN A 155 -7.94 -21.83 11.79
C ASN A 155 -8.96 -22.34 10.79
#